data_9e4bca1d9cf1df63ef011753195b8131
#
_entry.id   9e4bca1d9cf1df63ef011753195b8131
#
_cell.length_a   1.000
_cell.length_b   1.000
_cell.length_c   1.000
_cell.angle_alpha   90.00
_cell.angle_beta   90.00
_cell.angle_gamma   90.00
#
_symmetry.space_group_name_H-M   'P 1'
#
loop_
_entity.id
_entity.type
_entity.pdbx_description
1 polymer ?
#
loop_
_entity_poly.entity_id
_entity_poly.type
_entity_poly.pdbx_seq_one_letter_code
_entity_poly.pdbx_strand_id
1 'polypeptide(L)'
;MAPLADQVQVDVAGMLRSFSYVAAAGDILGTRTMPEDWESRARAAFLEGYFREVDPALLPPGQESIQKLLSVFELEKAVYELNYEINNRPDWVGIPVASIQHLLEAE
;
A
#
# COMPACT_ATOMS: atom_id res chain seq x y z
N MET A 1 -6.02 21.65 -3.66
CA MET A 1 -6.55 20.69 -2.67
C MET A 1 -7.16 19.49 -3.40
N ALA A 2 -6.80 18.30 -2.99
CA ALA A 2 -7.39 17.11 -3.59
C ALA A 2 -8.87 17.00 -3.20
N PRO A 3 -9.75 16.54 -4.10
CA PRO A 3 -11.13 16.23 -3.74
C PRO A 3 -11.18 15.23 -2.57
N LEU A 4 -12.26 15.26 -1.81
CA LEU A 4 -12.42 14.36 -0.68
C LEU A 4 -12.29 12.88 -1.07
N ALA A 5 -12.83 12.51 -2.24
CA ALA A 5 -12.73 11.13 -2.74
C ALA A 5 -11.27 10.72 -2.97
N ASP A 6 -10.44 11.61 -3.53
CA ASP A 6 -9.01 11.33 -3.73
C ASP A 6 -8.27 11.22 -2.40
N GLN A 7 -8.62 12.06 -1.43
CA GLN A 7 -8.00 11.99 -0.11
C GLN A 7 -8.29 10.66 0.58
N VAL A 8 -9.51 10.17 0.45
CA VAL A 8 -9.89 8.86 1.01
C VAL A 8 -9.04 7.75 0.39
N GLN A 9 -8.85 7.78 -0.94
CA GLN A 9 -8.04 6.78 -1.62
C GLN A 9 -6.57 6.85 -1.21
N VAL A 10 -6.05 8.06 -1.02
CA VAL A 10 -4.68 8.27 -0.54
C VAL A 10 -4.50 7.65 0.86
N ASP A 11 -5.48 7.83 1.74
CA ASP A 11 -5.43 7.29 3.10
C ASP A 11 -5.47 5.76 3.09
N VAL A 12 -6.31 5.17 2.23
CA VAL A 12 -6.37 3.71 2.05
C VAL A 12 -5.03 3.18 1.54
N ALA A 13 -4.46 3.82 0.53
CA ALA A 13 -3.15 3.42 0.00
C ALA A 13 -2.07 3.49 1.09
N GLY A 14 -2.11 4.51 1.94
CA GLY A 14 -1.19 4.63 3.06
C GLY A 14 -1.28 3.46 4.03
N MET A 15 -2.51 3.02 4.35
CA MET A 15 -2.71 1.87 5.22
C MET A 15 -2.17 0.59 4.58
N LEU A 16 -2.44 0.40 3.28
CA LEU A 16 -1.93 -0.77 2.56
C LEU A 16 -0.40 -0.80 2.58
N ARG A 17 0.26 0.35 2.41
CA ARG A 17 1.71 0.45 2.49
C ARG A 17 2.22 0.10 3.88
N SER A 18 1.48 0.44 4.93
CA SER A 18 1.85 0.09 6.30
C SER A 18 1.92 -1.42 6.49
N PHE A 19 0.98 -2.17 5.92
CA PHE A 19 1.02 -3.64 5.99
C PHE A 19 2.27 -4.18 5.30
N SER A 20 2.61 -3.65 4.13
CA SER A 20 3.81 -4.06 3.40
C SER A 20 5.07 -3.79 4.22
N TYR A 21 5.15 -2.64 4.88
CA TYR A 21 6.30 -2.28 5.70
C TYR A 21 6.44 -3.18 6.92
N VAL A 22 5.34 -3.48 7.61
CA VAL A 22 5.38 -4.35 8.79
C VAL A 22 5.93 -5.73 8.43
N ALA A 23 5.43 -6.31 7.34
CA ALA A 23 5.88 -7.62 6.89
C ALA A 23 7.37 -7.61 6.51
N ALA A 24 7.78 -6.63 5.71
CA ALA A 24 9.15 -6.54 5.22
C ALA A 24 10.13 -6.19 6.34
N ALA A 25 9.76 -5.32 7.26
CA ALA A 25 10.60 -4.97 8.39
C ALA A 25 10.87 -6.17 9.30
N GLY A 26 9.85 -7.02 9.49
CA GLY A 26 10.02 -8.25 10.25
C GLY A 26 11.06 -9.16 9.64
N ASP A 27 11.07 -9.27 8.30
CA ASP A 27 12.08 -10.07 7.59
C ASP A 27 13.48 -9.48 7.74
N ILE A 28 13.62 -8.16 7.58
CA ILE A 28 14.91 -7.48 7.69
C ILE A 28 15.49 -7.64 9.10
N LEU A 29 14.64 -7.49 10.12
CA LEU A 29 15.07 -7.56 11.52
C LEU A 29 15.22 -8.99 12.03
N GLY A 30 14.80 -9.98 11.23
CA GLY A 30 14.86 -11.39 11.64
C GLY A 30 13.91 -11.73 12.75
N THR A 31 12.86 -10.93 12.94
CA THR A 31 11.89 -11.09 14.03
C THR A 31 10.51 -11.50 13.55
N ARG A 32 10.39 -11.91 12.29
CA ARG A 32 9.11 -12.24 11.71
C ARG A 32 8.49 -13.46 12.38
N THR A 33 7.33 -13.25 12.97
CA THR A 33 6.54 -14.32 13.60
C THR A 33 5.22 -14.57 12.87
N MET A 34 4.95 -13.79 11.82
CA MET A 34 3.70 -13.87 11.06
C MET A 34 3.83 -14.88 9.92
N PRO A 35 2.71 -15.52 9.51
CA PRO A 35 2.72 -16.38 8.31
C PRO A 35 3.15 -15.60 7.07
N GLU A 36 3.68 -16.32 6.07
CA GLU A 36 4.14 -15.69 4.82
C GLU A 36 3.03 -14.94 4.09
N ASP A 37 1.78 -15.41 4.21
CA ASP A 37 0.64 -14.79 3.55
C ASP A 37 -0.04 -13.69 4.38
N TRP A 38 0.58 -13.29 5.51
CA TRP A 38 -0.01 -12.30 6.41
C TRP A 38 -0.34 -11.00 5.70
N GLU A 39 0.58 -10.48 4.91
CA GLU A 39 0.38 -9.21 4.21
C GLU A 39 -0.81 -9.29 3.26
N SER A 40 -0.87 -10.33 2.42
CA SER A 40 -1.98 -10.50 1.48
C SER A 40 -3.32 -10.60 2.20
N ARG A 41 -3.35 -11.35 3.31
CA ARG A 41 -4.58 -11.53 4.09
C ARG A 41 -4.99 -10.25 4.79
N ALA A 42 -4.03 -9.52 5.35
CA ALA A 42 -4.31 -8.25 6.02
C ALA A 42 -4.85 -7.21 5.02
N ARG A 43 -4.23 -7.13 3.84
CA ARG A 43 -4.69 -6.21 2.80
C ARG A 43 -6.11 -6.57 2.35
N ALA A 44 -6.38 -7.84 2.11
CA ALA A 44 -7.70 -8.30 1.67
C ALA A 44 -8.76 -8.02 2.73
N ALA A 45 -8.48 -8.32 3.99
CA ALA A 45 -9.42 -8.09 5.09
C ALA A 45 -9.72 -6.59 5.26
N PHE A 46 -8.68 -5.76 5.19
CA PHE A 46 -8.84 -4.31 5.31
C PHE A 46 -9.70 -3.76 4.18
N LEU A 47 -9.42 -4.16 2.93
CA LEU A 47 -10.17 -3.68 1.78
C LEU A 47 -11.62 -4.15 1.83
N GLU A 48 -11.87 -5.38 2.24
CA GLU A 48 -13.24 -5.89 2.38
C GLU A 48 -14.02 -5.06 3.38
N GLY A 49 -13.43 -4.78 4.55
CA GLY A 49 -14.09 -3.96 5.56
C GLY A 49 -14.31 -2.53 5.08
N TYR A 50 -13.32 -1.96 4.40
CA TYR A 50 -13.40 -0.61 3.88
C TYR A 50 -14.54 -0.47 2.86
N PHE A 51 -14.60 -1.38 1.88
CA PHE A 51 -15.63 -1.30 0.84
C PHE A 51 -17.03 -1.59 1.36
N ARG A 52 -17.15 -2.28 2.49
CA ARG A 52 -18.45 -2.52 3.14
C ARG A 52 -18.98 -1.25 3.80
N GLU A 53 -18.11 -0.43 4.36
CA GLU A 53 -18.49 0.70 5.21
C GLU A 53 -18.40 2.06 4.50
N VAL A 54 -17.63 2.17 3.42
CA VAL A 54 -17.41 3.46 2.77
C VAL A 54 -18.67 3.90 2.02
N ASP A 55 -18.92 5.23 2.04
CA ASP A 55 -19.98 5.81 1.23
C ASP A 55 -19.63 5.63 -0.26
N PRO A 56 -20.48 4.95 -1.04
CA PRO A 56 -20.20 4.76 -2.47
C PRO A 56 -19.96 6.05 -3.25
N ALA A 57 -20.49 7.17 -2.77
CA ALA A 57 -20.27 8.47 -3.42
C ALA A 57 -18.80 8.90 -3.37
N LEU A 58 -18.00 8.32 -2.48
CA LEU A 58 -16.57 8.62 -2.35
C LEU A 58 -15.70 7.73 -3.22
N LEU A 59 -16.29 6.80 -3.95
CA LEU A 59 -15.55 5.85 -4.78
C LEU A 59 -15.70 6.20 -6.26
N PRO A 60 -14.64 6.00 -7.07
CA PRO A 60 -14.79 6.07 -8.52
C PRO A 60 -15.69 4.95 -9.01
N PRO A 61 -16.34 5.10 -10.17
CA PRO A 61 -17.21 4.06 -10.70
C PRO A 61 -16.41 2.84 -11.13
N GLY A 62 -16.89 1.67 -10.72
CA GLY A 62 -16.30 0.40 -11.12
C GLY A 62 -15.14 -0.03 -10.24
N GLN A 63 -15.12 -1.32 -9.89
CA GLN A 63 -14.10 -1.88 -9.01
C GLN A 63 -12.71 -1.85 -9.65
N GLU A 64 -12.64 -2.04 -10.98
CA GLU A 64 -11.37 -1.98 -11.69
C GLU A 64 -10.74 -0.59 -11.60
N SER A 65 -11.56 0.47 -11.74
CA SER A 65 -11.08 1.85 -11.60
C SER A 65 -10.57 2.12 -10.19
N ILE A 66 -11.24 1.60 -9.18
CA ILE A 66 -10.83 1.75 -7.78
C ILE A 66 -9.45 1.09 -7.58
N GLN A 67 -9.27 -0.12 -8.09
CA GLN A 67 -8.00 -0.83 -7.91
C GLN A 67 -6.85 -0.14 -8.64
N LYS A 68 -7.10 0.36 -9.85
CA LYS A 68 -6.09 1.11 -10.60
C LYS A 68 -5.68 2.38 -9.86
N LEU A 69 -6.65 3.09 -9.31
CA LEU A 69 -6.38 4.32 -8.57
C LEU A 69 -5.58 4.03 -7.31
N LEU A 70 -5.92 2.98 -6.57
CA LEU A 70 -5.17 2.57 -5.40
C LEU A 70 -3.74 2.20 -5.75
N SER A 71 -3.53 1.49 -6.86
CA SER A 71 -2.18 1.12 -7.32
C SER A 71 -1.35 2.35 -7.64
N VAL A 72 -1.95 3.36 -8.27
CA VAL A 72 -1.25 4.62 -8.57
C VAL A 72 -0.83 5.32 -7.27
N PHE A 73 -1.73 5.41 -6.30
CA PHE A 73 -1.41 6.05 -5.02
C PHE A 73 -0.38 5.25 -4.22
N GLU A 74 -0.45 3.91 -4.25
CA GLU A 74 0.58 3.09 -3.61
C GLU A 74 1.94 3.27 -4.27
N LEU A 75 1.97 3.34 -5.61
CA LEU A 75 3.21 3.58 -6.35
C LEU A 75 3.82 4.93 -5.97
N GLU A 76 3.00 5.96 -5.92
CA GLU A 76 3.44 7.30 -5.52
C GLU A 76 4.05 7.30 -4.12
N LYS A 77 3.39 6.63 -3.17
CA LYS A 77 3.90 6.51 -1.81
C LYS A 77 5.17 5.68 -1.74
N ALA A 78 5.27 4.61 -2.53
CA ALA A 78 6.48 3.79 -2.57
C ALA A 78 7.68 4.57 -3.10
N VAL A 79 7.48 5.45 -4.09
CA VAL A 79 8.53 6.34 -4.58
C VAL A 79 8.97 7.31 -3.49
N TYR A 80 8.03 7.87 -2.75
CA TYR A 80 8.33 8.73 -1.60
C TYR A 80 9.14 7.97 -0.54
N GLU A 81 8.73 6.74 -0.24
CA GLU A 81 9.41 5.87 0.72
C GLU A 81 10.85 5.58 0.26
N LEU A 82 11.04 5.33 -1.03
CA LEU A 82 12.39 5.08 -1.58
C LEU A 82 13.29 6.27 -1.32
N ASN A 83 12.82 7.47 -1.62
CA ASN A 83 13.58 8.69 -1.37
C ASN A 83 13.90 8.84 0.13
N TYR A 84 12.93 8.57 0.99
CA TYR A 84 13.13 8.63 2.43
C TYR A 84 14.20 7.64 2.90
N GLU A 85 14.13 6.39 2.44
CA GLU A 85 15.06 5.37 2.90
C GLU A 85 16.47 5.60 2.39
N ILE A 86 16.64 6.09 1.16
CA ILE A 86 17.95 6.47 0.63
C ILE A 86 18.63 7.48 1.55
N ASN A 87 17.86 8.44 2.07
CA ASN A 87 18.38 9.52 2.88
C ASN A 87 18.48 9.20 4.38
N ASN A 88 17.78 8.18 4.85
CA ASN A 88 17.67 7.93 6.29
C ASN A 88 18.03 6.49 6.69
N ARG A 89 17.65 5.50 5.90
CA ARG A 89 17.89 4.09 6.22
C ARG A 89 18.24 3.31 4.94
N PRO A 90 19.46 3.50 4.39
CA PRO A 90 19.80 2.87 3.11
C PRO A 90 19.64 1.35 3.08
N ASP A 91 19.76 0.69 4.23
CA ASP A 91 19.59 -0.77 4.31
C ASP A 91 18.14 -1.20 4.08
N TRP A 92 17.19 -0.27 4.13
CA TRP A 92 15.77 -0.55 3.96
C TRP A 92 15.24 -0.23 2.57
N VAL A 93 16.09 0.24 1.64
CA VAL A 93 15.64 0.63 0.29
C VAL A 93 15.02 -0.55 -0.46
N GLY A 94 15.36 -1.77 -0.10
CA GLY A 94 14.77 -2.96 -0.71
C GLY A 94 13.26 -3.04 -0.57
N ILE A 95 12.69 -2.46 0.50
CA ILE A 95 11.25 -2.50 0.73
C ILE A 95 10.50 -1.73 -0.36
N PRO A 96 10.73 -0.42 -0.54
CA PRO A 96 10.02 0.31 -1.61
C PRO A 96 10.42 -0.15 -3.01
N VAL A 97 11.66 -0.58 -3.23
CA VAL A 97 12.08 -1.10 -4.54
C VAL A 97 11.26 -2.33 -4.92
N ALA A 98 11.16 -3.30 -4.01
CA ALA A 98 10.37 -4.51 -4.27
C ALA A 98 8.90 -4.18 -4.52
N SER A 99 8.36 -3.22 -3.77
CA SER A 99 6.96 -2.80 -3.93
C SER A 99 6.72 -2.13 -5.28
N ILE A 100 7.64 -1.26 -5.71
CA ILE A 100 7.54 -0.60 -7.02
C ILE A 100 7.55 -1.63 -8.13
N GLN A 101 8.48 -2.60 -8.06
CA GLN A 101 8.55 -3.68 -9.04
C GLN A 101 7.24 -4.47 -9.09
N HIS A 102 6.72 -4.84 -7.92
CA HIS A 102 5.48 -5.60 -7.85
C HIS A 102 4.29 -4.82 -8.43
N LEU A 103 4.17 -3.53 -8.09
CA LEU A 103 3.08 -2.70 -8.59
C LEU A 103 3.15 -2.51 -10.11
N LEU A 104 4.34 -2.38 -10.65
CA LEU A 104 4.51 -2.23 -12.11
C LEU A 104 4.23 -3.53 -12.84
N GLU A 105 4.57 -4.68 -12.26
CA GLU A 105 4.32 -5.98 -12.88
C GLU A 105 2.83 -6.35 -12.86
N ALA A 106 2.07 -5.81 -11.92
CA ALA A 106 0.64 -6.10 -11.80
C ALA A 106 -0.21 -5.38 -12.86
N GLU A 107 0.38 -4.48 -13.61
CA GLU A 107 -0.30 -3.76 -14.70
C GLU A 107 -0.04 -4.44 -16.08
#